data_296a7df062debd909e09999b9d18aae0
#
_entry.id   296a7df062debd909e09999b9d18aae0
#
_cell.length_a   1.000
_cell.length_b   1.000
_cell.length_c   1.000
_cell.angle_alpha   90.00
_cell.angle_beta   90.00
_cell.angle_gamma   90.00
#
_symmetry.space_group_name_H-M   'P 1'
#
loop_
_entity.id
_entity.type
_entity.pdbx_description
1 polymer ?
#
loop_
_entity_poly.entity_id
_entity_poly.type
_entity_poly.pdbx_seq_one_letter_code
_entity_poly.pdbx_strand_id
1 'polypeptide(L)'
;GVDRLSETAKKFGLGKKVLNNFIEERSGVVPNTKWKKKFIGQNWYLGETLHSGIGQGYFQSTPLQLCLMTAQIANGGFEIKPRIIFDEKNDNLRNYLKHKNENPNEPLPTDLLISNFDLKPLFKNQEHINLIKDAMFSSSNEPGGTSYRHRLENPKYTFAGKTGSSQIKRFSEAQREAEVKQESLPYKDRDHALFVAFAPYKNPQYAISVLVEHGG
;
A
#
# COMPACT_ATOMS: atom_id res chain seq x y z
N GLY A 1 -2.82 -14.55 -13.86
CA GLY A 1 -2.91 -15.52 -12.77
C GLY A 1 -2.09 -15.08 -11.57
N VAL A 2 -2.12 -15.85 -10.49
CA VAL A 2 -1.49 -15.51 -9.20
C VAL A 2 0.01 -15.25 -9.27
N ASP A 3 0.76 -15.93 -10.15
CA ASP A 3 2.21 -15.73 -10.25
C ASP A 3 2.55 -14.30 -10.68
N ARG A 4 1.82 -13.75 -11.67
CA ARG A 4 1.98 -12.33 -12.08
C ARG A 4 1.58 -11.36 -10.96
N LEU A 5 0.50 -11.64 -10.23
CA LEU A 5 0.10 -10.87 -9.06
C LEU A 5 1.19 -10.87 -7.99
N SER A 6 1.74 -12.06 -7.71
CA SER A 6 2.85 -12.24 -6.76
C SER A 6 4.10 -11.44 -7.17
N GLU A 7 4.47 -11.48 -8.46
CA GLU A 7 5.62 -10.71 -8.97
C GLU A 7 5.39 -9.20 -8.79
N THR A 8 4.19 -8.71 -9.10
CA THR A 8 3.84 -7.30 -8.93
C THR A 8 3.87 -6.89 -7.46
N ALA A 9 3.27 -7.68 -6.57
CA ALA A 9 3.27 -7.43 -5.13
C ALA A 9 4.70 -7.36 -4.56
N LYS A 10 5.57 -8.26 -4.98
CA LYS A 10 6.99 -8.28 -4.56
C LYS A 10 7.78 -7.06 -5.02
N LYS A 11 7.48 -6.50 -6.19
CA LYS A 11 8.10 -5.24 -6.65
C LYS A 11 7.79 -4.10 -5.70
N PHE A 12 6.58 -4.05 -5.15
CA PHE A 12 6.18 -3.07 -4.15
C PHE A 12 6.75 -3.33 -2.74
N GLY A 13 7.50 -4.41 -2.53
CA GLY A 13 8.12 -4.73 -1.24
C GLY A 13 7.31 -5.70 -0.38
N LEU A 14 6.14 -6.18 -0.84
CA LEU A 14 5.38 -7.18 -0.10
C LEU A 14 6.09 -8.54 -0.10
N GLY A 15 5.94 -9.30 0.98
CA GLY A 15 6.51 -10.64 1.11
C GLY A 15 8.00 -10.70 1.43
N LYS A 16 8.63 -9.56 1.79
CA LYS A 16 10.03 -9.47 2.24
C LYS A 16 10.17 -8.46 3.37
N LYS A 17 11.25 -8.56 4.15
CA LYS A 17 11.65 -7.49 5.05
C LYS A 17 12.08 -6.27 4.23
N VAL A 18 11.64 -5.07 4.59
CA VAL A 18 11.89 -3.83 3.85
C VAL A 18 12.85 -2.88 4.56
N LEU A 19 13.03 -3.06 5.88
CA LEU A 19 14.02 -2.35 6.68
C LEU A 19 15.30 -3.19 6.80
N ASN A 20 16.43 -2.58 6.55
CA ASN A 20 17.71 -3.22 6.83
C ASN A 20 17.96 -3.22 8.34
N ASN A 21 18.36 -4.38 8.90
CA ASN A 21 18.78 -4.54 10.30
C ASN A 21 17.68 -4.34 11.38
N PHE A 22 16.40 -4.45 11.02
CA PHE A 22 15.33 -4.47 12.00
C PHE A 22 14.89 -5.91 12.28
N ILE A 23 15.31 -6.44 13.44
CA ILE A 23 15.19 -7.88 13.78
C ILE A 23 13.73 -8.32 13.86
N GLU A 24 12.87 -7.47 14.42
CA GLU A 24 11.46 -7.77 14.69
C GLU A 24 10.55 -7.68 13.46
N GLU A 25 11.07 -7.18 12.33
CA GLU A 25 10.30 -7.05 11.12
C GLU A 25 9.83 -8.40 10.57
N ARG A 26 8.56 -8.47 10.20
CA ARG A 26 7.96 -9.64 9.55
C ARG A 26 7.91 -9.46 8.04
N SER A 27 8.16 -10.55 7.31
CA SER A 27 8.12 -10.51 5.84
C SER A 27 6.71 -10.60 5.25
N GLY A 28 5.72 -11.01 6.04
CA GLY A 28 4.42 -11.36 5.47
C GLY A 28 4.48 -12.55 4.52
N VAL A 29 3.42 -12.76 3.75
CA VAL A 29 3.31 -13.84 2.75
C VAL A 29 2.73 -13.28 1.46
N VAL A 30 3.43 -13.50 0.35
CA VAL A 30 2.92 -13.26 -1.00
C VAL A 30 2.85 -14.60 -1.72
N PRO A 31 1.65 -15.21 -1.78
CA PRO A 31 1.47 -16.56 -2.29
C PRO A 31 1.65 -16.59 -3.81
N ASN A 32 2.10 -17.74 -4.31
CA ASN A 32 2.10 -18.12 -5.72
C ASN A 32 2.02 -19.64 -5.86
N THR A 33 2.00 -20.14 -7.09
CA THR A 33 1.89 -21.58 -7.36
C THR A 33 3.00 -22.38 -6.70
N LYS A 34 4.26 -21.90 -6.77
CA LYS A 34 5.43 -22.56 -6.18
C LYS A 34 5.38 -22.52 -4.65
N TRP A 35 4.99 -21.40 -4.07
CA TRP A 35 4.85 -21.23 -2.62
C TRP A 35 3.82 -22.22 -2.06
N LYS A 36 2.63 -22.30 -2.68
CA LYS A 36 1.60 -23.22 -2.21
C LYS A 36 2.03 -24.67 -2.29
N LYS A 37 2.66 -25.07 -3.39
CA LYS A 37 3.20 -26.43 -3.54
C LYS A 37 4.23 -26.77 -2.47
N LYS A 38 5.12 -25.81 -2.16
CA LYS A 38 6.20 -26.01 -1.18
C LYS A 38 5.69 -26.06 0.27
N PHE A 39 4.79 -25.15 0.66
CA PHE A 39 4.42 -24.96 2.07
C PHE A 39 3.10 -25.63 2.46
N ILE A 40 2.18 -25.84 1.50
CA ILE A 40 0.87 -26.47 1.72
C ILE A 40 0.84 -27.91 1.13
N GLY A 41 1.73 -28.22 0.19
CA GLY A 41 1.77 -29.52 -0.47
C GLY A 41 0.73 -29.72 -1.57
N GLN A 42 -0.07 -28.69 -1.87
CA GLN A 42 -1.18 -28.74 -2.83
C GLN A 42 -0.92 -27.89 -4.07
N ASN A 43 -1.58 -28.21 -5.17
CA ASN A 43 -1.58 -27.36 -6.35
C ASN A 43 -2.44 -26.10 -6.12
N TRP A 44 -2.18 -25.06 -6.92
CA TRP A 44 -2.98 -23.85 -6.92
C TRP A 44 -4.29 -24.05 -7.65
N TYR A 45 -5.42 -23.57 -7.09
CA TYR A 45 -6.73 -23.62 -7.71
C TYR A 45 -7.14 -22.22 -8.23
N LEU A 46 -7.95 -22.20 -9.29
CA LEU A 46 -8.38 -20.93 -9.92
C LEU A 46 -9.14 -20.03 -8.95
N GLY A 47 -10.00 -20.58 -8.11
CA GLY A 47 -10.73 -19.83 -7.09
C GLY A 47 -9.82 -19.07 -6.12
N GLU A 48 -8.66 -19.62 -5.81
CA GLU A 48 -7.67 -18.93 -4.95
C GLU A 48 -7.06 -17.70 -5.64
N THR A 49 -7.00 -17.70 -6.98
CA THR A 49 -6.58 -16.50 -7.73
C THR A 49 -7.59 -15.36 -7.57
N LEU A 50 -8.88 -15.67 -7.56
CA LEU A 50 -9.93 -14.69 -7.35
C LEU A 50 -9.84 -14.08 -5.95
N HIS A 51 -9.70 -14.91 -4.92
CA HIS A 51 -9.48 -14.45 -3.55
C HIS A 51 -8.20 -13.61 -3.42
N SER A 52 -7.10 -14.04 -4.04
CA SER A 52 -5.84 -13.30 -4.04
C SER A 52 -5.98 -11.95 -4.76
N GLY A 53 -6.82 -11.87 -5.79
CA GLY A 53 -7.07 -10.64 -6.55
C GLY A 53 -7.70 -9.50 -5.73
N ILE A 54 -8.39 -9.85 -4.64
CA ILE A 54 -8.98 -8.88 -3.70
C ILE A 54 -8.19 -8.78 -2.39
N GLY A 55 -6.95 -9.32 -2.36
CA GLY A 55 -6.08 -9.27 -1.17
C GLY A 55 -6.46 -10.24 -0.06
N GLN A 56 -7.30 -11.24 -0.36
CA GLN A 56 -7.73 -12.28 0.57
C GLN A 56 -6.94 -13.59 0.39
N GLY A 57 -7.27 -14.60 1.19
CA GLY A 57 -6.65 -15.93 1.12
C GLY A 57 -5.35 -16.00 1.91
N TYR A 58 -4.26 -16.37 1.25
CA TYR A 58 -2.96 -16.55 1.90
C TYR A 58 -2.11 -15.27 1.98
N PHE A 59 -2.58 -14.14 1.44
CA PHE A 59 -1.86 -12.88 1.53
C PHE A 59 -1.73 -12.40 2.97
N GLN A 60 -0.49 -12.06 3.36
CA GLN A 60 -0.20 -11.42 4.64
C GLN A 60 0.80 -10.29 4.41
N SER A 61 0.48 -9.11 4.91
CA SER A 61 1.36 -7.94 4.82
C SER A 61 1.43 -7.22 6.16
N THR A 62 2.52 -6.52 6.38
CA THR A 62 2.65 -5.63 7.54
C THR A 62 2.14 -4.22 7.18
N PRO A 63 1.69 -3.41 8.16
CA PRO A 63 1.36 -2.00 7.92
C PRO A 63 2.50 -1.22 7.28
N LEU A 64 3.75 -1.52 7.64
CA LEU A 64 4.93 -0.91 7.04
C LEU A 64 5.05 -1.23 5.54
N GLN A 65 4.81 -2.48 5.14
CA GLN A 65 4.82 -2.87 3.73
C GLN A 65 3.72 -2.17 2.93
N LEU A 66 2.52 -2.03 3.50
CA LEU A 66 1.41 -1.29 2.89
C LEU A 66 1.74 0.20 2.77
N CYS A 67 2.35 0.80 3.79
CA CYS A 67 2.82 2.17 3.75
C CYS A 67 3.88 2.37 2.66
N LEU A 68 4.88 1.48 2.56
CA LEU A 68 5.90 1.52 1.53
C LEU A 68 5.30 1.40 0.12
N MET A 69 4.40 0.45 -0.09
CA MET A 69 3.67 0.31 -1.36
C MET A 69 2.95 1.60 -1.73
N THR A 70 2.24 2.19 -0.77
CA THR A 70 1.51 3.46 -0.95
C THR A 70 2.44 4.62 -1.29
N ALA A 71 3.58 4.73 -0.62
CA ALA A 71 4.59 5.73 -0.91
C ALA A 71 5.17 5.58 -2.33
N GLN A 72 5.42 4.34 -2.76
CA GLN A 72 5.91 4.03 -4.11
C GLN A 72 4.87 4.28 -5.19
N ILE A 73 3.59 4.11 -4.92
CA ILE A 73 2.51 4.55 -5.82
C ILE A 73 2.50 6.07 -5.88
N ALA A 74 2.55 6.74 -4.74
CA ALA A 74 2.49 8.19 -4.63
C ALA A 74 3.62 8.89 -5.40
N ASN A 75 4.84 8.37 -5.33
CA ASN A 75 6.01 8.96 -6.00
C ASN A 75 6.10 8.69 -7.50
N GLY A 76 5.10 7.99 -8.09
CA GLY A 76 5.08 7.65 -9.52
C GLY A 76 5.67 6.28 -9.85
N GLY A 77 5.80 5.38 -8.89
CA GLY A 77 6.26 3.99 -9.10
C GLY A 77 7.76 3.80 -9.08
N PHE A 78 8.48 4.66 -8.36
CA PHE A 78 9.92 4.51 -8.15
C PHE A 78 10.21 3.77 -6.83
N GLU A 79 11.27 2.98 -6.84
CA GLU A 79 11.71 2.23 -5.66
C GLU A 79 12.09 3.17 -4.50
N ILE A 80 11.58 2.87 -3.31
CA ILE A 80 11.96 3.54 -2.07
C ILE A 80 12.66 2.51 -1.18
N LYS A 81 13.80 2.92 -0.61
CA LYS A 81 14.48 2.20 0.46
C LYS A 81 14.13 2.88 1.78
N PRO A 82 13.18 2.36 2.57
CA PRO A 82 12.74 2.99 3.79
C PRO A 82 13.88 3.00 4.83
N ARG A 83 13.90 4.05 5.66
CA ARG A 83 14.87 4.24 6.73
C ARG A 83 14.17 4.67 8.00
N ILE A 84 14.65 4.21 9.14
CA ILE A 84 14.20 4.67 10.46
C ILE A 84 15.09 5.83 10.94
N ILE A 85 16.39 5.73 10.66
CA ILE A 85 17.37 6.72 11.07
C ILE A 85 17.54 7.73 9.94
N PHE A 86 17.46 8.99 10.31
CA PHE A 86 17.70 10.11 9.42
C PHE A 86 19.20 10.47 9.40
N ASP A 87 19.77 10.59 8.20
CA ASP A 87 21.14 11.07 7.99
C ASP A 87 21.09 12.40 7.21
N GLU A 88 21.30 13.50 7.94
CA GLU A 88 21.24 14.85 7.35
C GLU A 88 22.25 15.07 6.21
N LYS A 89 23.42 14.43 6.29
CA LYS A 89 24.51 14.64 5.33
C LYS A 89 24.28 13.97 3.98
N ASN A 90 23.48 12.92 3.96
CA ASN A 90 23.26 12.08 2.77
C ASN A 90 21.81 12.07 2.27
N ASP A 91 20.96 12.95 2.79
CA ASP A 91 19.54 12.95 2.40
C ASP A 91 19.23 13.96 1.27
N ASN A 92 19.77 13.68 0.10
CA ASN A 92 19.53 14.49 -1.09
C ASN A 92 18.05 14.64 -1.41
N LEU A 93 17.23 13.57 -1.25
CA LEU A 93 15.80 13.64 -1.51
C LEU A 93 15.08 14.62 -0.58
N ARG A 94 15.43 14.64 0.71
CA ARG A 94 14.86 15.61 1.65
C ARG A 94 15.28 17.04 1.31
N ASN A 95 16.54 17.25 0.98
CA ASN A 95 17.05 18.56 0.55
C ASN A 95 16.33 19.03 -0.71
N TYR A 96 16.08 18.12 -1.67
CA TYR A 96 15.24 18.36 -2.83
C TYR A 96 13.82 18.79 -2.45
N LEU A 97 13.16 18.02 -1.59
CA LEU A 97 11.77 18.31 -1.17
C LEU A 97 11.69 19.62 -0.37
N LYS A 98 12.67 19.86 0.51
CA LYS A 98 12.78 21.11 1.28
C LYS A 98 12.95 22.30 0.35
N HIS A 99 13.90 22.24 -0.57
CA HIS A 99 14.13 23.31 -1.54
C HIS A 99 12.87 23.60 -2.38
N LYS A 100 12.24 22.55 -2.90
CA LYS A 100 11.03 22.68 -3.71
C LYS A 100 9.84 23.26 -2.95
N ASN A 101 9.73 23.00 -1.63
CA ASN A 101 8.68 23.57 -0.79
C ASN A 101 8.94 25.03 -0.44
N GLU A 102 10.19 25.39 -0.17
CA GLU A 102 10.60 26.74 0.19
C GLU A 102 10.64 27.66 -1.03
N ASN A 103 10.97 27.11 -2.21
CA ASN A 103 11.19 27.85 -3.45
C ASN A 103 10.43 27.20 -4.63
N PRO A 104 9.08 27.20 -4.63
CA PRO A 104 8.29 26.42 -5.60
C PRO A 104 8.47 26.86 -7.06
N ASN A 105 8.89 28.10 -7.30
CA ASN A 105 9.07 28.71 -8.62
C ASN A 105 10.54 28.83 -9.06
N GLU A 106 11.48 28.45 -8.20
CA GLU A 106 12.91 28.53 -8.55
C GLU A 106 13.40 27.24 -9.21
N PRO A 107 14.37 27.34 -10.14
CA PRO A 107 15.02 26.17 -10.68
C PRO A 107 15.78 25.42 -9.56
N LEU A 108 15.73 24.11 -9.62
CA LEU A 108 16.47 23.27 -8.65
C LEU A 108 17.98 23.46 -8.83
N PRO A 109 18.72 23.57 -7.72
CA PRO A 109 20.17 23.47 -7.75
C PRO A 109 20.63 22.19 -8.46
N THR A 110 21.72 22.27 -9.20
CA THR A 110 22.21 21.17 -10.05
C THR A 110 22.49 19.88 -9.27
N ASP A 111 22.91 20.01 -8.01
CA ASP A 111 23.16 18.91 -7.08
C ASP A 111 21.87 18.25 -6.56
N LEU A 112 20.74 18.97 -6.64
CA LEU A 112 19.41 18.46 -6.25
C LEU A 112 18.56 17.98 -7.43
N LEU A 113 19.08 17.99 -8.66
CA LEU A 113 18.34 17.47 -9.82
C LEU A 113 18.00 15.99 -9.63
N ILE A 114 16.77 15.62 -9.99
CA ILE A 114 16.27 14.23 -9.89
C ILE A 114 17.18 13.23 -10.62
N SER A 115 17.84 13.66 -11.70
CA SER A 115 18.83 12.85 -12.42
C SER A 115 20.02 12.39 -11.55
N ASN A 116 20.26 13.04 -10.42
CA ASN A 116 21.29 12.65 -9.45
C ASN A 116 20.80 11.64 -8.41
N PHE A 117 19.49 11.36 -8.37
CA PHE A 117 18.95 10.28 -7.57
C PHE A 117 18.91 9.01 -8.43
N ASP A 118 19.47 7.94 -7.93
CA ASP A 118 19.35 6.61 -8.53
C ASP A 118 17.91 6.07 -8.34
N LEU A 119 16.95 6.76 -8.97
CA LEU A 119 15.54 6.43 -8.89
C LEU A 119 15.22 5.30 -9.87
N LYS A 120 15.14 4.09 -9.34
CA LYS A 120 14.83 2.90 -10.11
C LYS A 120 13.31 2.76 -10.30
N PRO A 121 12.79 2.78 -11.54
CA PRO A 121 11.38 2.54 -11.78
C PRO A 121 11.03 1.07 -11.51
N LEU A 122 9.95 0.83 -10.76
CA LEU A 122 9.45 -0.51 -10.46
C LEU A 122 8.77 -1.15 -11.68
N PHE A 123 8.21 -0.33 -12.57
CA PHE A 123 7.44 -0.75 -13.72
C PHE A 123 7.89 -0.02 -14.98
N LYS A 124 7.80 -0.71 -16.11
CA LYS A 124 8.13 -0.12 -17.42
C LYS A 124 7.09 0.91 -17.89
N ASN A 125 5.81 0.65 -17.59
CA ASN A 125 4.72 1.55 -17.97
C ASN A 125 4.24 2.32 -16.72
N GLN A 126 4.48 3.63 -16.73
CA GLN A 126 4.10 4.55 -15.66
C GLN A 126 2.60 4.92 -15.69
N GLU A 127 1.92 4.74 -16.83
CA GLU A 127 0.49 5.03 -16.95
C GLU A 127 -0.34 4.20 -15.98
N HIS A 128 0.06 2.93 -15.73
CA HIS A 128 -0.62 2.08 -14.76
C HIS A 128 -0.55 2.64 -13.34
N ILE A 129 0.56 3.27 -12.96
CA ILE A 129 0.71 3.90 -11.65
C ILE A 129 -0.18 5.14 -11.55
N ASN A 130 -0.22 5.97 -12.60
CA ASN A 130 -1.08 7.13 -12.64
C ASN A 130 -2.57 6.73 -12.53
N LEU A 131 -2.99 5.68 -13.25
CA LEU A 131 -4.34 5.15 -13.14
C LEU A 131 -4.70 4.71 -11.71
N ILE A 132 -3.75 4.06 -11.00
CA ILE A 132 -3.96 3.67 -9.59
C ILE A 132 -4.05 4.91 -8.70
N LYS A 133 -3.20 5.92 -8.90
CA LYS A 133 -3.26 7.19 -8.14
C LYS A 133 -4.60 7.87 -8.33
N ASP A 134 -5.09 7.96 -9.57
CA ASP A 134 -6.38 8.56 -9.88
C ASP A 134 -7.54 7.77 -9.26
N ALA A 135 -7.48 6.44 -9.32
CA ALA A 135 -8.47 5.58 -8.68
C ALA A 135 -8.48 5.73 -7.14
N MET A 136 -7.31 5.90 -6.51
CA MET A 136 -7.23 6.20 -5.07
C MET A 136 -7.78 7.59 -4.75
N PHE A 137 -7.57 8.57 -5.63
CA PHE A 137 -8.17 9.90 -5.50
C PHE A 137 -9.69 9.82 -5.58
N SER A 138 -10.24 9.17 -6.62
CA SER A 138 -11.68 8.99 -6.81
C SER A 138 -12.33 8.27 -5.62
N SER A 139 -11.66 7.23 -5.08
CA SER A 139 -12.13 6.51 -3.88
C SER A 139 -12.33 7.43 -2.66
N SER A 140 -11.54 8.51 -2.55
CA SER A 140 -11.59 9.40 -1.37
C SER A 140 -12.33 10.72 -1.64
N ASN A 141 -12.40 11.18 -2.89
CA ASN A 141 -12.85 12.55 -3.19
C ASN A 141 -14.07 12.63 -4.11
N GLU A 142 -14.48 11.53 -4.75
CA GLU A 142 -15.62 11.52 -5.67
C GLU A 142 -16.84 10.82 -5.06
N PRO A 143 -18.06 11.24 -5.43
CA PRO A 143 -19.28 10.58 -5.01
C PRO A 143 -19.28 9.10 -5.36
N GLY A 144 -19.65 8.25 -4.38
CA GLY A 144 -19.59 6.78 -4.53
C GLY A 144 -18.27 6.15 -4.12
N GLY A 145 -17.22 6.94 -3.86
CA GLY A 145 -15.98 6.45 -3.28
C GLY A 145 -16.15 5.94 -1.85
N THR A 146 -15.44 4.85 -1.50
CA THR A 146 -15.61 4.17 -0.20
C THR A 146 -15.24 5.05 1.00
N SER A 147 -14.37 6.03 0.84
CA SER A 147 -13.97 6.98 1.87
C SER A 147 -14.45 8.42 1.61
N TYR A 148 -15.30 8.64 0.61
CA TYR A 148 -15.80 9.96 0.22
C TYR A 148 -16.42 10.77 1.38
N ARG A 149 -17.16 10.11 2.26
CA ARG A 149 -17.81 10.77 3.41
C ARG A 149 -16.82 11.37 4.42
N HIS A 150 -15.58 10.91 4.40
CA HIS A 150 -14.50 11.31 5.31
C HIS A 150 -13.43 12.17 4.61
N ARG A 151 -13.73 12.70 3.41
CA ARG A 151 -12.83 13.60 2.69
C ARG A 151 -12.61 14.89 3.45
N LEU A 152 -11.46 15.50 3.23
CA LEU A 152 -11.20 16.85 3.73
C LEU A 152 -11.77 17.87 2.73
N GLU A 153 -12.53 18.83 3.21
CA GLU A 153 -13.16 19.85 2.37
C GLU A 153 -12.15 20.88 1.86
N ASN A 154 -11.06 21.11 2.59
CA ASN A 154 -10.03 22.04 2.19
C ASN A 154 -9.17 21.44 1.06
N PRO A 155 -9.17 22.03 -0.16
CA PRO A 155 -8.43 21.49 -1.31
C PRO A 155 -6.91 21.41 -1.10
N LYS A 156 -6.37 22.20 -0.18
CA LYS A 156 -4.94 22.17 0.18
C LYS A 156 -4.52 20.85 0.80
N TYR A 157 -5.44 20.17 1.47
CA TYR A 157 -5.19 18.91 2.19
C TYR A 157 -5.79 17.70 1.50
N THR A 158 -6.06 17.82 0.20
CA THR A 158 -6.59 16.69 -0.60
C THR A 158 -5.64 15.51 -0.55
N PHE A 159 -6.16 14.37 -0.19
CA PHE A 159 -5.43 13.10 -0.12
C PHE A 159 -6.03 12.07 -1.09
N ALA A 160 -5.28 11.03 -1.40
CA ALA A 160 -5.76 9.86 -2.11
C ALA A 160 -5.56 8.63 -1.25
N GLY A 161 -6.59 7.80 -1.12
CA GLY A 161 -6.55 6.67 -0.20
C GLY A 161 -7.45 5.51 -0.62
N LYS A 162 -7.30 4.38 0.10
CA LYS A 162 -8.12 3.18 -0.10
C LYS A 162 -8.38 2.49 1.23
N THR A 163 -9.64 2.19 1.47
CA THR A 163 -10.08 1.33 2.57
C THR A 163 -9.78 -0.13 2.30
N GLY A 164 -9.63 -0.92 3.34
CA GLY A 164 -9.48 -2.37 3.26
C GLY A 164 -10.03 -3.04 4.52
N SER A 165 -10.35 -4.33 4.40
CA SER A 165 -10.71 -5.18 5.54
C SER A 165 -9.84 -6.42 5.52
N SER A 166 -9.29 -6.79 6.67
CA SER A 166 -8.53 -8.01 6.84
C SER A 166 -9.34 -9.01 7.66
N GLN A 167 -9.74 -10.10 7.01
CA GLN A 167 -10.52 -11.14 7.67
C GLN A 167 -9.70 -11.89 8.71
N ILE A 168 -10.26 -11.97 9.92
CA ILE A 168 -9.69 -12.77 11.01
C ILE A 168 -10.28 -14.18 11.00
N LYS A 169 -11.59 -14.27 10.78
CA LYS A 169 -12.33 -15.52 10.86
C LYS A 169 -12.91 -15.90 9.50
N ARG A 170 -12.74 -17.17 9.16
CA ARG A 170 -13.41 -17.72 7.98
C ARG A 170 -14.86 -18.05 8.34
N PHE A 171 -15.81 -17.41 7.69
CA PHE A 171 -17.22 -17.76 7.81
C PHE A 171 -17.53 -19.09 7.13
N SER A 172 -18.36 -19.90 7.78
CA SER A 172 -19.00 -21.06 7.15
C SER A 172 -19.97 -20.60 6.07
N GLU A 173 -20.38 -21.52 5.20
CA GLU A 173 -21.36 -21.23 4.14
C GLU A 173 -22.67 -20.71 4.73
N ALA A 174 -23.19 -21.39 5.76
CA ALA A 174 -24.39 -20.97 6.48
C ALA A 174 -24.29 -19.57 7.11
N GLN A 175 -23.11 -19.18 7.63
CA GLN A 175 -22.90 -17.84 8.19
C GLN A 175 -22.84 -16.76 7.10
N ARG A 176 -22.37 -17.08 5.89
CA ARG A 176 -22.40 -16.19 4.74
C ARG A 176 -23.80 -16.00 4.19
N GLU A 177 -24.58 -17.08 4.08
CA GLU A 177 -25.97 -17.04 3.67
C GLU A 177 -26.85 -16.27 4.66
N ALA A 178 -26.52 -16.32 5.96
CA ALA A 178 -27.20 -15.56 7.00
C ALA A 178 -26.77 -14.09 7.07
N GLU A 179 -25.88 -13.61 6.19
CA GLU A 179 -25.36 -12.22 6.15
C GLU A 179 -24.97 -11.69 7.55
N VAL A 180 -24.21 -12.48 8.30
CA VAL A 180 -23.82 -12.14 9.67
C VAL A 180 -23.06 -10.82 9.68
N LYS A 181 -23.62 -9.81 10.37
CA LYS A 181 -22.99 -8.50 10.49
C LYS A 181 -21.78 -8.54 11.44
N GLN A 182 -20.75 -7.76 11.14
CA GLN A 182 -19.55 -7.69 11.96
C GLN A 182 -19.84 -7.27 13.41
N GLU A 183 -20.79 -6.34 13.61
CA GLU A 183 -21.17 -5.86 14.95
C GLU A 183 -21.80 -6.95 15.83
N SER A 184 -22.39 -8.00 15.22
CA SER A 184 -22.99 -9.14 15.94
C SER A 184 -21.95 -10.17 16.39
N LEU A 185 -20.72 -10.08 15.90
CA LEU A 185 -19.64 -10.98 16.29
C LEU A 185 -19.01 -10.56 17.61
N PRO A 186 -18.46 -11.51 18.40
CA PRO A 186 -17.56 -11.19 19.50
C PRO A 186 -16.43 -10.30 18.98
N TYR A 187 -16.02 -9.31 19.78
CA TYR A 187 -15.00 -8.31 19.38
C TYR A 187 -13.75 -8.95 18.76
N LYS A 188 -13.23 -10.00 19.38
CA LYS A 188 -12.02 -10.72 18.90
C LYS A 188 -12.18 -11.44 17.55
N ASP A 189 -13.40 -11.65 17.09
CA ASP A 189 -13.72 -12.36 15.84
C ASP A 189 -14.04 -11.37 14.69
N ARG A 190 -14.11 -10.07 14.98
CA ARG A 190 -14.38 -9.03 13.98
C ARG A 190 -13.14 -8.80 13.12
N ASP A 191 -13.37 -8.46 11.86
CA ASP A 191 -12.32 -8.13 10.92
C ASP A 191 -11.53 -6.88 11.35
N HIS A 192 -10.30 -6.77 10.91
CA HIS A 192 -9.54 -5.52 11.06
C HIS A 192 -9.94 -4.53 9.96
N ALA A 193 -10.09 -3.26 10.33
CA ALA A 193 -10.20 -2.17 9.37
C ALA A 193 -8.83 -1.64 8.99
N LEU A 194 -8.63 -1.41 7.69
CA LEU A 194 -7.39 -0.91 7.13
C LEU A 194 -7.66 0.35 6.30
N PHE A 195 -6.71 1.27 6.34
CA PHE A 195 -6.70 2.42 5.46
C PHE A 195 -5.27 2.75 5.05
N VAL A 196 -5.07 2.99 3.77
CA VAL A 196 -3.81 3.50 3.23
C VAL A 196 -4.08 4.79 2.48
N ALA A 197 -3.20 5.78 2.62
CA ALA A 197 -3.34 7.04 1.92
C ALA A 197 -2.00 7.72 1.70
N PHE A 198 -1.99 8.68 0.77
CA PHE A 198 -0.90 9.62 0.61
C PHE A 198 -1.45 11.04 0.42
N ALA A 199 -0.67 12.01 0.82
CA ALA A 199 -1.04 13.43 0.77
C ALA A 199 0.22 14.33 0.61
N PRO A 200 0.05 15.56 0.03
CA PRO A 200 -1.07 15.99 -0.81
C PRO A 200 -1.14 15.19 -2.12
N TYR A 201 -2.32 15.06 -2.73
CA TYR A 201 -2.49 14.26 -3.95
C TYR A 201 -1.58 14.73 -5.11
N LYS A 202 -1.54 16.04 -5.38
CA LYS A 202 -0.76 16.61 -6.50
C LYS A 202 0.75 16.57 -6.29
N ASN A 203 1.21 16.73 -5.03
CA ASN A 203 2.61 16.70 -4.66
C ASN A 203 2.81 15.87 -3.40
N PRO A 204 2.79 14.53 -3.49
CA PRO A 204 2.83 13.64 -2.34
C PRO A 204 4.09 13.83 -1.49
N GLN A 205 3.90 14.05 -0.19
CA GLN A 205 4.97 14.19 0.79
C GLN A 205 4.86 13.16 1.91
N TYR A 206 3.66 12.68 2.15
CA TYR A 206 3.36 11.74 3.24
C TYR A 206 2.63 10.54 2.70
N ALA A 207 2.97 9.37 3.21
CA ALA A 207 2.18 8.14 3.02
C ALA A 207 1.91 7.53 4.39
N ILE A 208 0.72 6.98 4.54
CA ILE A 208 0.30 6.36 5.80
C ILE A 208 -0.38 5.02 5.56
N SER A 209 -0.25 4.13 6.53
CA SER A 209 -1.06 2.93 6.66
C SER A 209 -1.60 2.87 8.09
N VAL A 210 -2.91 2.77 8.22
CA VAL A 210 -3.62 2.69 9.48
C VAL A 210 -4.30 1.34 9.60
N LEU A 211 -4.11 0.69 10.73
CA LEU A 211 -4.78 -0.54 11.11
C LEU A 211 -5.59 -0.28 12.39
N VAL A 212 -6.87 -0.62 12.34
CA VAL A 212 -7.74 -0.64 13.53
C VAL A 212 -8.11 -2.10 13.77
N GLU A 213 -7.54 -2.68 14.81
CA GLU A 213 -7.81 -4.07 15.17
C GLU A 213 -9.28 -4.23 15.54
N HIS A 214 -9.93 -5.23 14.93
CA HIS A 214 -11.35 -5.54 15.15
C HIS A 214 -12.33 -4.38 14.88
N GLY A 215 -11.92 -3.42 14.03
CA GLY A 215 -12.71 -2.23 13.73
C GLY A 215 -13.47 -2.30 12.40
N GLY A 216 -13.53 -3.48 11.79
CA GLY A 216 -14.22 -3.74 10.51
C GLY A 216 -15.68 -4.09 10.68
#